data_d25ae36353ac4d80c16af8f25de23b5b
#
_entry.id   d25ae36353ac4d80c16af8f25de23b5b
#
_cell.length_a   1.000
_cell.length_b   1.000
_cell.length_c   1.000
_cell.angle_alpha   90.00
_cell.angle_beta   90.00
_cell.angle_gamma   90.00
#
_symmetry.space_group_name_H-M   'P 1'
#
loop_
_entity.id
_entity.type
_entity.pdbx_description
1 polymer ?
#
loop_
_entity_poly.entity_id
_entity_poly.type
_entity_poly.pdbx_seq_one_letter_code
_entity_poly.pdbx_strand_id
1 'polypeptide(L)'
;MAEFTRREAIEIFGATLATLLINPTVYASQIGDTGVKISFEKTDKPGIIFIVGDGMPVSTLTALYRLRQNLGTKMTFYRRFQDPNTVVAYMGTVSLSSVVTDSAPASAAWATGTHTANHFLSVLPNGKILKTIGEIAKENDYEVGFVTTTRVTHATPAAWYSHNKDRDDEANIALEALKLKPAVLMGGGLKYFSKNTNPKLPNDTLSDFKKEGY
;
A
#
# COMPACT_ATOMS: atom_id res chain seq x y z
N MET A 1 -18.60 12.25 -19.13
CA MET A 1 -17.84 11.47 -18.14
C MET A 1 -18.83 10.54 -17.48
N ALA A 2 -18.66 9.25 -17.63
CA ALA A 2 -19.54 8.26 -16.99
C ALA A 2 -19.25 8.25 -15.48
N GLU A 3 -20.24 8.55 -14.65
CA GLU A 3 -20.15 8.39 -13.22
C GLU A 3 -20.34 6.90 -12.90
N PHE A 4 -19.29 6.27 -12.40
CA PHE A 4 -19.35 4.91 -11.91
C PHE A 4 -19.87 4.87 -10.47
N THR A 5 -20.77 3.97 -10.18
CA THR A 5 -21.20 3.70 -8.79
C THR A 5 -20.05 3.07 -8.01
N ARG A 6 -20.06 3.22 -6.67
CA ARG A 6 -19.07 2.56 -5.77
C ARG A 6 -18.98 1.04 -6.01
N ARG A 7 -20.09 0.40 -6.35
CA ARG A 7 -20.16 -1.03 -6.59
C ARG A 7 -19.48 -1.41 -7.91
N GLU A 8 -19.73 -0.67 -8.97
CA GLU A 8 -19.08 -0.87 -10.27
C GLU A 8 -17.58 -0.63 -10.19
N ALA A 9 -17.13 0.38 -9.44
CA ALA A 9 -15.71 0.60 -9.18
C ALA A 9 -15.09 -0.58 -8.43
N ILE A 10 -15.74 -1.13 -7.40
CA ILE A 10 -15.23 -2.28 -6.64
C ILE A 10 -15.22 -3.56 -7.48
N GLU A 11 -16.24 -3.79 -8.31
CA GLU A 11 -16.31 -4.94 -9.20
C GLU A 11 -15.25 -4.86 -10.30
N ILE A 12 -15.04 -3.69 -10.89
CA ILE A 12 -13.98 -3.44 -11.87
C ILE A 12 -12.60 -3.58 -11.23
N PHE A 13 -12.35 -2.93 -10.10
CA PHE A 13 -11.03 -2.96 -9.44
C PHE A 13 -10.74 -4.31 -8.78
N GLY A 14 -11.71 -4.97 -8.19
CA GLY A 14 -11.52 -6.30 -7.59
C GLY A 14 -11.18 -7.37 -8.62
N ALA A 15 -11.91 -7.41 -9.74
CA ALA A 15 -11.64 -8.30 -10.86
C ALA A 15 -10.30 -7.94 -11.54
N THR A 16 -10.01 -6.65 -11.69
CA THR A 16 -8.82 -6.09 -12.30
C THR A 16 -7.54 -6.47 -11.55
N LEU A 17 -7.52 -6.28 -10.23
CA LEU A 17 -6.34 -6.60 -9.41
C LEU A 17 -6.04 -8.11 -9.44
N ALA A 18 -7.07 -8.96 -9.38
CA ALA A 18 -6.91 -10.40 -9.48
C ALA A 18 -6.37 -10.85 -10.85
N THR A 19 -6.76 -10.17 -11.93
CA THR A 19 -6.34 -10.52 -13.29
C THR A 19 -4.97 -9.98 -13.66
N LEU A 20 -4.60 -8.79 -13.20
CA LEU A 20 -3.25 -8.20 -13.37
C LEU A 20 -2.15 -9.06 -12.75
N LEU A 21 -2.43 -9.73 -11.64
CA LEU A 21 -1.48 -10.64 -10.98
C LEU A 21 -1.33 -11.98 -11.70
N ILE A 22 -2.23 -12.30 -12.65
CA ILE A 22 -2.30 -13.62 -13.30
C ILE A 22 -1.83 -13.60 -14.75
N ASN A 23 -2.21 -12.62 -15.54
CA ASN A 23 -1.76 -12.49 -16.94
C ASN A 23 -2.09 -11.12 -17.55
N PRO A 24 -1.12 -10.26 -17.82
CA PRO A 24 -1.35 -8.93 -18.40
C PRO A 24 -1.96 -8.95 -19.82
N THR A 25 -1.81 -10.05 -20.56
CA THR A 25 -2.33 -10.17 -21.93
C THR A 25 -3.85 -10.49 -21.94
N VAL A 26 -4.35 -11.22 -20.95
CA VAL A 26 -5.77 -11.54 -20.82
C VAL A 26 -6.59 -10.32 -20.39
N TYR A 27 -5.96 -9.40 -19.65
CA TYR A 27 -6.58 -8.19 -19.15
C TYR A 27 -7.03 -7.24 -20.27
N ALA A 28 -6.21 -7.08 -21.31
CA ALA A 28 -6.53 -6.22 -22.44
C ALA A 28 -7.76 -6.69 -23.24
N SER A 29 -8.12 -7.97 -23.17
CA SER A 29 -9.26 -8.55 -23.89
C SER A 29 -10.58 -8.51 -23.09
N GLN A 30 -10.54 -8.34 -21.76
CA GLN A 30 -11.72 -8.35 -20.89
C GLN A 30 -12.26 -6.96 -20.53
N ILE A 31 -11.48 -5.88 -20.74
CA ILE A 31 -11.98 -4.51 -20.66
C ILE A 31 -12.65 -4.18 -22.01
N GLY A 32 -13.75 -4.90 -22.32
CA GLY A 32 -14.57 -4.57 -23.48
C GLY A 32 -15.07 -3.14 -23.37
N ASP A 33 -14.76 -2.34 -24.36
CA ASP A 33 -15.44 -1.09 -24.77
C ASP A 33 -15.71 0.00 -23.70
N THR A 34 -14.97 0.04 -22.61
CA THR A 34 -15.06 1.15 -21.62
C THR A 34 -14.37 2.44 -22.11
N GLY A 35 -13.76 2.43 -23.29
CA GLY A 35 -13.03 3.59 -23.84
C GLY A 35 -11.74 3.94 -23.10
N VAL A 36 -11.39 3.26 -22.02
CA VAL A 36 -10.16 3.45 -21.28
C VAL A 36 -9.05 2.61 -21.88
N LYS A 37 -8.18 3.21 -22.67
CA LYS A 37 -6.95 2.57 -23.13
C LYS A 37 -5.90 2.69 -22.02
N ILE A 38 -5.63 1.60 -21.33
CA ILE A 38 -4.47 1.51 -20.44
C ILE A 38 -3.30 1.01 -21.30
N SER A 39 -2.36 1.88 -21.61
CA SER A 39 -1.10 1.49 -22.26
C SER A 39 -0.05 1.28 -21.18
N PHE A 40 0.57 0.10 -21.17
CA PHE A 40 1.75 -0.15 -20.35
C PHE A 40 2.98 0.01 -21.23
N GLU A 41 3.81 1.01 -20.93
CA GLU A 41 5.14 1.05 -21.52
C GLU A 41 5.98 -0.08 -20.91
N LYS A 42 6.56 -0.92 -21.77
CA LYS A 42 7.48 -1.94 -21.34
C LYS A 42 8.75 -1.25 -20.85
N THR A 43 9.01 -1.29 -19.57
CA THR A 43 10.25 -0.82 -18.98
C THR A 43 11.21 -1.97 -18.81
N ASP A 44 12.50 -1.77 -19.07
CA ASP A 44 13.56 -2.73 -18.79
C ASP A 44 13.97 -2.74 -17.30
N LYS A 45 13.43 -1.82 -16.50
CA LYS A 45 13.65 -1.77 -15.05
C LYS A 45 12.80 -2.84 -14.34
N PRO A 46 13.37 -3.64 -13.44
CA PRO A 46 12.60 -4.60 -12.66
C PRO A 46 11.60 -3.88 -11.74
N GLY A 47 10.36 -4.35 -11.70
CA GLY A 47 9.35 -3.87 -10.77
C GLY A 47 9.34 -4.67 -9.46
N ILE A 48 9.01 -4.01 -8.36
CA ILE A 48 8.82 -4.64 -7.04
C ILE A 48 7.37 -4.46 -6.62
N ILE A 49 6.71 -5.56 -6.26
CA ILE A 49 5.37 -5.55 -5.64
C ILE A 49 5.54 -6.05 -4.21
N PHE A 50 5.27 -5.17 -3.24
CA PHE A 50 5.30 -5.51 -1.82
C PHE A 50 3.86 -5.69 -1.31
N ILE A 51 3.51 -6.91 -0.85
CA ILE A 51 2.16 -7.24 -0.41
C ILE A 51 2.19 -7.49 1.09
N VAL A 52 1.40 -6.73 1.84
CA VAL A 52 1.29 -6.82 3.29
C VAL A 52 -0.06 -7.40 3.70
N GLY A 53 -0.03 -8.46 4.48
CA GLY A 53 -1.19 -8.93 5.23
C GLY A 53 -1.12 -8.39 6.66
N ASP A 54 -1.67 -7.19 6.89
CA ASP A 54 -1.67 -6.57 8.22
C ASP A 54 -2.52 -7.38 9.20
N GLY A 55 -1.96 -7.66 10.37
CA GLY A 55 -2.61 -8.48 11.39
C GLY A 55 -2.86 -9.93 10.96
N MET A 56 -2.14 -10.47 9.96
CA MET A 56 -2.31 -11.81 9.44
C MET A 56 -1.27 -12.78 10.04
N PRO A 57 -1.55 -13.47 11.15
CA PRO A 57 -0.66 -14.47 11.72
C PRO A 57 -0.67 -15.75 10.88
N VAL A 58 0.32 -16.63 11.13
CA VAL A 58 0.42 -17.96 10.48
C VAL A 58 -0.85 -18.79 10.65
N SER A 59 -1.53 -18.67 11.77
CA SER A 59 -2.83 -19.32 12.02
C SER A 59 -3.91 -18.93 11.01
N THR A 60 -3.95 -17.69 10.57
CA THR A 60 -4.88 -17.23 9.53
C THR A 60 -4.58 -17.90 8.18
N LEU A 61 -3.32 -18.05 7.82
CA LEU A 61 -2.91 -18.79 6.61
C LEU A 61 -3.33 -20.25 6.69
N THR A 62 -3.16 -20.88 7.85
CA THR A 62 -3.57 -22.27 8.09
C THR A 62 -5.09 -22.42 7.97
N ALA A 63 -5.85 -21.51 8.57
CA ALA A 63 -7.32 -21.52 8.47
C ALA A 63 -7.80 -21.36 7.03
N LEU A 64 -7.23 -20.40 6.28
CA LEU A 64 -7.53 -20.21 4.87
C LEU A 64 -7.17 -21.43 4.02
N TYR A 65 -6.06 -22.06 4.28
CA TYR A 65 -5.65 -23.28 3.59
C TYR A 65 -6.67 -24.40 3.80
N ARG A 66 -7.10 -24.63 5.04
CA ARG A 66 -8.13 -25.62 5.37
C ARG A 66 -9.47 -25.32 4.72
N LEU A 67 -9.90 -24.05 4.76
CA LEU A 67 -11.14 -23.63 4.12
C LEU A 67 -11.10 -23.89 2.60
N ARG A 68 -10.00 -23.53 1.95
CA ARG A 68 -9.82 -23.74 0.50
C ARG A 68 -9.78 -25.22 0.13
N GLN A 69 -9.15 -26.07 0.95
CA GLN A 69 -9.22 -27.53 0.76
C GLN A 69 -10.65 -28.05 0.81
N ASN A 70 -11.45 -27.64 1.80
CA ASN A 70 -12.84 -28.05 1.94
C ASN A 70 -13.71 -27.58 0.76
N LEU A 71 -13.38 -26.44 0.16
CA LEU A 71 -14.06 -25.90 -1.03
C LEU A 71 -13.55 -26.50 -2.36
N GLY A 72 -12.62 -27.46 -2.31
CA GLY A 72 -12.02 -28.05 -3.50
C GLY A 72 -11.15 -27.07 -4.33
N THR A 73 -10.76 -25.93 -3.74
CA THR A 73 -9.99 -24.90 -4.44
C THR A 73 -8.55 -24.84 -3.93
N LYS A 74 -7.62 -24.41 -4.80
CA LYS A 74 -6.20 -24.26 -4.43
C LYS A 74 -5.92 -22.83 -3.99
N MET A 75 -5.15 -22.68 -2.91
CA MET A 75 -4.67 -21.38 -2.45
C MET A 75 -3.43 -20.96 -3.24
N THR A 76 -3.50 -19.82 -3.94
CA THR A 76 -2.38 -19.31 -4.76
C THR A 76 -1.13 -19.07 -3.94
N PHE A 77 -1.29 -18.51 -2.72
CA PHE A 77 -0.20 -18.27 -1.80
C PHE A 77 0.56 -19.58 -1.45
N TYR A 78 -0.15 -20.68 -1.19
CA TYR A 78 0.45 -21.98 -0.91
C TYR A 78 1.25 -22.54 -2.08
N ARG A 79 0.78 -22.31 -3.32
CA ARG A 79 1.53 -22.72 -4.53
C ARG A 79 2.85 -21.98 -4.67
N ARG A 80 2.94 -20.73 -4.16
CA ARG A 80 4.19 -19.97 -4.18
C ARG A 80 5.25 -20.60 -3.30
N PHE A 81 4.90 -21.20 -2.17
CA PHE A 81 5.88 -21.94 -1.34
C PHE A 81 6.48 -23.17 -2.04
N GLN A 82 5.83 -23.67 -3.11
CA GLN A 82 6.31 -24.80 -3.90
C GLN A 82 7.06 -24.36 -5.17
N ASP A 83 7.09 -23.07 -5.45
CA ASP A 83 7.81 -22.51 -6.60
C ASP A 83 9.31 -22.44 -6.28
N PRO A 84 10.19 -23.07 -7.10
CA PRO A 84 11.63 -23.07 -6.86
C PRO A 84 12.28 -21.68 -6.87
N ASN A 85 11.59 -20.66 -7.43
CA ASN A 85 12.04 -19.28 -7.41
C ASN A 85 11.55 -18.50 -6.18
N THR A 86 10.85 -19.16 -5.24
CA THR A 86 10.39 -18.54 -4.01
C THR A 86 11.38 -18.74 -2.88
N VAL A 87 11.79 -17.65 -2.25
CA VAL A 87 12.58 -17.67 -1.01
C VAL A 87 11.65 -17.37 0.16
N VAL A 88 11.71 -18.19 1.19
CA VAL A 88 10.98 -17.98 2.45
C VAL A 88 11.96 -17.52 3.51
N ALA A 89 11.65 -16.39 4.15
CA ALA A 89 12.48 -15.84 5.22
C ALA A 89 11.62 -15.26 6.35
N TYR A 90 12.23 -15.06 7.50
CA TYR A 90 11.64 -14.35 8.63
C TYR A 90 12.31 -13.00 8.78
N MET A 91 11.51 -11.99 9.07
CA MET A 91 12.00 -10.65 9.35
C MET A 91 11.49 -10.19 10.71
N GLY A 92 12.36 -9.63 11.54
CA GLY A 92 11.96 -9.01 12.80
C GLY A 92 11.25 -7.68 12.55
N THR A 93 10.10 -7.49 13.20
CA THR A 93 9.34 -6.23 13.17
C THR A 93 9.12 -5.71 14.59
N VAL A 94 10.13 -5.86 15.44
CA VAL A 94 10.09 -5.53 16.88
C VAL A 94 9.97 -4.04 17.08
N SER A 95 9.13 -3.62 18.02
CA SER A 95 9.06 -2.23 18.47
C SER A 95 10.16 -1.92 19.51
N LEU A 96 10.74 -0.71 19.44
CA LEU A 96 11.69 -0.24 20.44
C LEU A 96 11.04 0.19 21.76
N SER A 97 9.72 0.33 21.80
CA SER A 97 8.98 0.85 22.97
C SER A 97 8.00 -0.15 23.58
N SER A 98 7.79 -1.32 22.97
CA SER A 98 6.79 -2.28 23.43
C SER A 98 7.15 -3.70 23.04
N VAL A 99 6.76 -4.67 23.87
CA VAL A 99 6.81 -6.10 23.55
C VAL A 99 5.85 -6.45 22.42
N VAL A 100 4.72 -5.73 22.34
CA VAL A 100 3.73 -5.87 21.26
C VAL A 100 3.93 -4.74 20.28
N THR A 101 4.36 -5.09 19.08
CA THR A 101 4.51 -4.12 17.98
C THR A 101 3.16 -3.73 17.40
N ASP A 102 3.01 -2.46 16.98
CA ASP A 102 1.90 -2.03 16.14
C ASP A 102 2.30 -1.96 14.66
N SER A 103 1.37 -1.58 13.77
CA SER A 103 1.63 -1.53 12.33
C SER A 103 2.65 -0.45 11.95
N ALA A 104 2.87 0.59 12.77
CA ALA A 104 3.78 1.68 12.44
C ALA A 104 5.25 1.22 12.46
N PRO A 105 5.82 0.71 13.59
CA PRO A 105 7.18 0.21 13.60
C PRO A 105 7.37 -1.03 12.74
N ALA A 106 6.33 -1.88 12.60
CA ALA A 106 6.42 -3.04 11.72
C ALA A 106 6.60 -2.61 10.26
N SER A 107 5.80 -1.67 9.79
CA SER A 107 5.90 -1.16 8.43
C SER A 107 7.16 -0.31 8.22
N ALA A 108 7.57 0.48 9.21
CA ALA A 108 8.83 1.22 9.18
C ALA A 108 10.04 0.27 9.04
N ALA A 109 10.02 -0.89 9.72
CA ALA A 109 11.07 -1.90 9.57
C ALA A 109 11.15 -2.43 8.12
N TRP A 110 10.01 -2.68 7.47
CA TRP A 110 9.98 -3.06 6.06
C TRP A 110 10.43 -1.93 5.13
N ALA A 111 9.98 -0.72 5.39
CA ALA A 111 10.24 0.43 4.53
C ALA A 111 11.67 0.98 4.64
N THR A 112 12.36 0.77 5.78
CA THR A 112 13.65 1.42 6.08
C THR A 112 14.75 0.46 6.52
N GLY A 113 14.41 -0.79 6.81
CA GLY A 113 15.35 -1.76 7.41
C GLY A 113 15.71 -1.44 8.88
N THR A 114 14.99 -0.53 9.55
CA THR A 114 15.33 -0.05 10.90
C THR A 114 14.12 -0.12 11.83
N HIS A 115 14.33 -0.61 13.05
CA HIS A 115 13.29 -0.63 14.09
C HIS A 115 13.03 0.77 14.66
N THR A 116 11.78 1.06 14.98
CA THR A 116 11.37 2.27 15.68
C THR A 116 10.35 1.98 16.79
N ALA A 117 9.80 3.01 17.43
CA ALA A 117 8.82 2.87 18.50
C ALA A 117 7.39 2.68 17.97
N ASN A 118 6.49 2.14 18.79
CA ASN A 118 5.06 2.13 18.49
C ASN A 118 4.57 3.54 18.15
N HIS A 119 3.60 3.64 17.26
CA HIS A 119 3.05 4.86 16.67
C HIS A 119 3.98 5.61 15.70
N PHE A 120 5.29 5.33 15.64
CA PHE A 120 6.25 6.08 14.85
C PHE A 120 6.35 5.56 13.41
N LEU A 121 6.21 6.48 12.45
CA LEU A 121 6.31 6.23 11.02
C LEU A 121 7.69 6.64 10.52
N SER A 122 8.56 5.69 10.24
CA SER A 122 9.90 5.88 9.64
C SER A 122 10.73 7.04 10.23
N VAL A 123 10.61 7.21 11.55
CA VAL A 123 11.40 8.16 12.36
C VAL A 123 11.82 7.50 13.66
N LEU A 124 13.05 7.75 14.12
CA LEU A 124 13.53 7.24 15.41
C LEU A 124 12.98 8.05 16.59
N PRO A 125 13.00 7.49 17.83
CA PRO A 125 12.58 8.21 19.03
C PRO A 125 13.30 9.54 19.23
N ASN A 126 14.59 9.63 18.86
CA ASN A 126 15.39 10.85 18.91
C ASN A 126 15.05 11.87 17.80
N GLY A 127 14.11 11.56 16.92
CA GLY A 127 13.69 12.44 15.83
C GLY A 127 14.47 12.27 14.51
N LYS A 128 15.43 11.35 14.45
CA LYS A 128 16.16 11.08 13.20
C LYS A 128 15.20 10.43 12.18
N ILE A 129 15.09 11.06 11.02
CA ILE A 129 14.32 10.56 9.87
C ILE A 129 15.04 9.35 9.28
N LEU A 130 14.26 8.31 8.97
CA LEU A 130 14.72 7.08 8.34
C LEU A 130 14.26 7.09 6.88
N LYS A 131 15.18 7.19 5.95
CA LYS A 131 14.87 7.19 4.53
C LYS A 131 14.19 5.89 4.11
N THR A 132 13.09 6.00 3.41
CA THR A 132 12.27 4.86 3.01
C THR A 132 12.66 4.32 1.63
N ILE A 133 12.33 3.05 1.35
CA ILE A 133 12.48 2.47 0.02
C ILE A 133 11.62 3.24 -1.00
N GLY A 134 10.45 3.77 -0.60
CA GLY A 134 9.62 4.60 -1.47
C GLY A 134 10.34 5.87 -1.95
N GLU A 135 11.01 6.57 -1.04
CA GLU A 135 11.83 7.74 -1.37
C GLU A 135 13.04 7.37 -2.23
N ILE A 136 13.73 6.28 -1.87
CA ILE A 136 14.88 5.78 -2.66
C ILE A 136 14.43 5.41 -4.08
N ALA A 137 13.27 4.79 -4.24
CA ALA A 137 12.73 4.45 -5.55
C ALA A 137 12.48 5.71 -6.39
N LYS A 138 11.83 6.74 -5.83
CA LYS A 138 11.60 8.01 -6.54
C LYS A 138 12.90 8.70 -6.94
N GLU A 139 13.92 8.68 -6.10
CA GLU A 139 15.24 9.25 -6.41
C GLU A 139 15.99 8.50 -7.52
N ASN A 140 15.60 7.26 -7.80
CA ASN A 140 16.16 6.42 -8.85
C ASN A 140 15.23 6.27 -10.07
N ASP A 141 14.31 7.23 -10.27
CA ASP A 141 13.38 7.29 -11.39
C ASP A 141 12.44 6.06 -11.49
N TYR A 142 12.05 5.51 -10.34
CA TYR A 142 10.96 4.54 -10.26
C TYR A 142 9.66 5.24 -9.89
N GLU A 143 8.57 4.80 -10.50
CA GLU A 143 7.25 5.18 -10.03
C GLU A 143 6.86 4.33 -8.80
N VAL A 144 6.24 4.99 -7.82
CA VAL A 144 5.80 4.39 -6.57
C VAL A 144 4.29 4.48 -6.48
N GLY A 145 3.64 3.41 -6.06
CA GLY A 145 2.20 3.37 -5.86
C GLY A 145 1.81 2.66 -4.57
N PHE A 146 0.72 3.12 -3.97
CA PHE A 146 0.14 2.54 -2.76
C PHE A 146 -1.31 2.17 -2.98
N VAL A 147 -1.65 0.92 -2.70
CA VAL A 147 -3.02 0.41 -2.75
C VAL A 147 -3.31 -0.30 -1.44
N THR A 148 -4.37 0.09 -0.76
CA THR A 148 -4.71 -0.46 0.54
C THR A 148 -6.22 -0.64 0.71
N THR A 149 -6.63 -1.62 1.50
CA THR A 149 -8.03 -1.80 1.93
C THR A 149 -8.38 -0.91 3.13
N THR A 150 -7.37 -0.24 3.72
CA THR A 150 -7.53 0.71 4.82
C THR A 150 -7.56 2.15 4.31
N ARG A 151 -7.31 3.13 5.18
CA ARG A 151 -7.02 4.50 4.77
C ARG A 151 -5.62 4.56 4.16
N VAL A 152 -5.41 5.37 3.15
CA VAL A 152 -4.07 5.57 2.58
C VAL A 152 -3.10 6.20 3.60
N THR A 153 -3.63 6.95 4.57
CA THR A 153 -2.91 7.52 5.72
C THR A 153 -2.72 6.55 6.89
N HIS A 154 -3.25 5.31 6.82
CA HIS A 154 -3.00 4.29 7.82
C HIS A 154 -1.51 3.95 7.92
N ALA A 155 -1.03 3.60 9.11
CA ALA A 155 0.38 3.39 9.38
C ALA A 155 1.09 2.43 8.40
N THR A 156 0.40 1.38 7.93
CA THR A 156 0.99 0.37 7.05
C THR A 156 1.44 0.96 5.70
N PRO A 157 0.63 1.68 4.91
CA PRO A 157 1.13 2.40 3.74
C PRO A 157 1.93 3.64 4.11
N ALA A 158 1.56 4.38 5.18
CA ALA A 158 2.16 5.66 5.52
C ALA A 158 3.64 5.58 5.87
N ALA A 159 4.09 4.51 6.52
CA ALA A 159 5.50 4.35 6.89
C ALA A 159 6.45 4.29 5.68
N TRP A 160 5.94 4.16 4.45
CA TRP A 160 6.74 4.14 3.22
C TRP A 160 6.96 5.53 2.61
N TYR A 161 6.26 6.56 3.13
CA TYR A 161 6.33 7.93 2.61
C TYR A 161 6.23 9.02 3.67
N SER A 162 5.99 8.66 4.94
CA SER A 162 5.77 9.61 6.03
C SER A 162 6.78 9.42 7.16
N HIS A 163 7.14 10.54 7.79
CA HIS A 163 8.09 10.60 8.91
C HIS A 163 7.45 11.31 10.10
N ASN A 164 6.52 10.62 10.76
CA ASN A 164 5.75 11.18 11.86
C ASN A 164 5.93 10.35 13.15
N LYS A 165 6.00 11.00 14.31
CA LYS A 165 6.03 10.33 15.62
C LYS A 165 4.65 9.89 16.11
N ASP A 166 3.61 10.23 15.36
CA ASP A 166 2.23 9.88 15.68
C ASP A 166 1.50 9.41 14.41
N ARG A 167 1.20 8.12 14.37
CA ARG A 167 0.43 7.51 13.26
C ARG A 167 -1.00 8.04 13.16
N ASP A 168 -1.51 8.68 14.20
CA ASP A 168 -2.88 9.22 14.24
C ASP A 168 -2.93 10.69 13.77
N ASP A 169 -1.78 11.30 13.52
CA ASP A 169 -1.68 12.61 12.87
C ASP A 169 -1.88 12.51 11.35
N GLU A 170 -3.02 11.94 10.96
CA GLU A 170 -3.33 11.61 9.57
C GLU A 170 -3.44 12.84 8.65
N ALA A 171 -3.64 14.04 9.21
CA ALA A 171 -3.60 15.28 8.45
C ALA A 171 -2.21 15.59 7.90
N ASN A 172 -1.18 15.50 8.73
CA ASN A 172 0.20 15.70 8.30
C ASN A 172 0.68 14.54 7.41
N ILE A 173 0.27 13.31 7.70
CA ILE A 173 0.55 12.13 6.85
C ILE A 173 0.00 12.35 5.43
N ALA A 174 -1.20 12.92 5.28
CA ALA A 174 -1.76 13.25 3.97
C ALA A 174 -0.93 14.28 3.19
N LEU A 175 -0.36 15.28 3.90
CA LEU A 175 0.54 16.26 3.29
C LEU A 175 1.89 15.63 2.87
N GLU A 176 2.37 14.65 3.62
CA GLU A 176 3.61 13.94 3.28
C GLU A 176 3.42 13.01 2.08
N ALA A 177 2.23 12.42 1.91
CA ALA A 177 1.90 11.70 0.69
C ALA A 177 1.98 12.60 -0.56
N LEU A 178 1.50 13.85 -0.45
CA LEU A 178 1.62 14.83 -1.54
C LEU A 178 3.08 15.15 -1.88
N LYS A 179 3.96 15.20 -0.89
CA LYS A 179 5.40 15.47 -1.12
C LYS A 179 6.08 14.34 -1.89
N LEU A 180 5.76 13.08 -1.61
CA LEU A 180 6.32 11.94 -2.33
C LEU A 180 5.83 11.88 -3.79
N LYS A 181 4.62 12.39 -4.07
CA LYS A 181 3.98 12.33 -5.41
C LYS A 181 3.93 10.90 -5.95
N PRO A 182 3.25 9.96 -5.27
CA PRO A 182 3.12 8.60 -5.77
C PRO A 182 2.31 8.60 -7.07
N ALA A 183 2.61 7.74 -8.02
CA ALA A 183 1.85 7.60 -9.27
C ALA A 183 0.45 7.02 -9.04
N VAL A 184 0.29 6.24 -7.96
CA VAL A 184 -0.98 5.64 -7.56
C VAL A 184 -1.15 5.77 -6.04
N LEU A 185 -2.30 6.27 -5.60
CA LEU A 185 -2.68 6.34 -4.20
C LEU A 185 -4.16 5.93 -4.06
N MET A 186 -4.41 4.66 -3.76
CA MET A 186 -5.75 4.09 -3.69
C MET A 186 -6.07 3.51 -2.31
N GLY A 187 -7.20 3.91 -1.73
CA GLY A 187 -7.70 3.43 -0.45
C GLY A 187 -8.77 4.33 0.13
N GLY A 188 -9.09 4.12 1.40
CA GLY A 188 -10.00 4.98 2.15
C GLY A 188 -9.31 6.25 2.66
N GLY A 189 -10.04 7.04 3.48
CA GLY A 189 -9.47 8.15 4.24
C GLY A 189 -9.67 9.54 3.64
N LEU A 190 -10.58 9.72 2.68
CA LEU A 190 -10.87 11.00 2.04
C LEU A 190 -11.02 12.17 3.04
N LYS A 191 -11.58 11.90 4.23
CA LYS A 191 -11.77 12.92 5.28
C LYS A 191 -10.46 13.59 5.73
N TYR A 192 -9.32 12.94 5.57
CA TYR A 192 -8.01 13.48 5.98
C TYR A 192 -7.37 14.38 4.90
N PHE A 193 -7.95 14.43 3.72
CA PHE A 193 -7.49 15.22 2.59
C PHE A 193 -8.33 16.46 2.32
N SER A 194 -9.53 16.55 2.91
CA SER A 194 -10.42 17.68 2.70
C SER A 194 -10.49 18.57 3.95
N LYS A 195 -10.29 19.87 3.76
CA LYS A 195 -10.40 20.88 4.80
C LYS A 195 -11.82 20.96 5.40
N ASN A 196 -12.83 20.64 4.59
CA ASN A 196 -14.23 20.65 5.05
C ASN A 196 -14.50 19.58 6.11
N THR A 197 -13.76 18.46 6.07
CA THR A 197 -13.92 17.35 7.01
C THR A 197 -12.79 17.27 8.04
N ASN A 198 -11.69 17.96 7.80
CA ASN A 198 -10.56 18.06 8.72
C ASN A 198 -10.05 19.51 8.84
N PRO A 199 -10.59 20.31 9.80
CA PRO A 199 -10.18 21.70 10.00
C PRO A 199 -8.70 21.90 10.38
N LYS A 200 -8.00 20.84 10.82
CA LYS A 200 -6.58 20.88 11.14
C LYS A 200 -5.67 21.00 9.90
N LEU A 201 -6.20 20.70 8.71
CA LEU A 201 -5.45 20.89 7.48
C LEU A 201 -5.21 22.39 7.23
N PRO A 202 -3.97 22.79 6.91
CA PRO A 202 -3.68 24.18 6.53
C PRO A 202 -4.39 24.58 5.24
N ASN A 203 -4.48 23.65 4.29
CA ASN A 203 -5.13 23.80 3.00
C ASN A 203 -6.03 22.60 2.70
N ASP A 204 -6.80 22.67 1.63
CA ASP A 204 -7.51 21.52 1.09
C ASP A 204 -6.54 20.65 0.28
N THR A 205 -5.93 19.69 0.96
CA THR A 205 -4.92 18.79 0.38
C THR A 205 -5.44 18.05 -0.86
N LEU A 206 -6.76 17.75 -0.90
CA LEU A 206 -7.37 17.14 -2.08
C LEU A 206 -7.28 18.05 -3.31
N SER A 207 -7.47 19.36 -3.13
CA SER A 207 -7.30 20.35 -4.21
C SER A 207 -5.85 20.43 -4.67
N ASP A 208 -4.90 20.25 -3.76
CA ASP A 208 -3.48 20.24 -4.11
C ASP A 208 -3.11 18.97 -4.89
N PHE A 209 -3.63 17.80 -4.51
CA PHE A 209 -3.49 16.59 -5.32
C PHE A 209 -4.06 16.76 -6.75
N LYS A 210 -5.25 17.39 -6.88
CA LYS A 210 -5.84 17.69 -8.20
C LYS A 210 -4.98 18.61 -9.06
N LYS A 211 -4.30 19.61 -8.47
CA LYS A 211 -3.36 20.49 -9.19
C LYS A 211 -2.13 19.73 -9.70
N GLU A 212 -1.73 18.69 -8.98
CA GLU A 212 -0.61 17.82 -9.35
C GLU A 212 -1.02 16.71 -10.36
N GLY A 213 -2.28 16.69 -10.81
CA GLY A 213 -2.76 15.78 -11.86
C GLY A 213 -3.46 14.50 -11.39
N TYR A 214 -3.83 14.38 -10.10
CA TYR A 214 -4.59 13.24 -9.56
C TYR A 214 -6.10 13.36 -9.76
#